data_2c159a20d28c1fe34b78b33df6a80bc6
#
_entry.id   2c159a20d28c1fe34b78b33df6a80bc6
#
_cell.length_a   1.000
_cell.length_b   1.000
_cell.length_c   1.000
_cell.angle_alpha   90.00
_cell.angle_beta   90.00
_cell.angle_gamma   90.00
#
_symmetry.space_group_name_H-M   'P 1'
#
loop_
_entity.id
_entity.type
_entity.pdbx_description
1 polymer ?
#
loop_
_entity_poly.entity_id
_entity_poly.type
_entity_poly.pdbx_seq_one_letter_code
_entity_poly.pdbx_strand_id
1 'polypeptide(L)'
;MSPFFPAFLRRWRGETELSSARVARYYDDWHERYMAAFGDTFQSQRTGELGELFTHIADQAELIPGMRVLDAGCGIAGPALWLARHRGVNVSAVNISAVQVAEARERIGAAGLGDRVVVSLGDYHRLEELYPPAAFDAVPFLESLAHSDHPQAALAAAPRAPKPGCVLYVKDLFQRAHIADRTERARVRKVVANVNRYFCLNVKDQHDFLAALRGAGFALEWLREPPLPTQHDLGNAFVAANAIDIYEGPPVTFLDWLELKARKPT
;
A
#
# COMPACT_ATOMS: atom_id res chain seq x y z
N MET A 1 -32.57 5.93 10.48
CA MET A 1 -31.34 6.74 10.35
C MET A 1 -30.64 6.74 11.70
N SER A 2 -29.58 5.98 11.85
CA SER A 2 -28.85 5.84 13.12
C SER A 2 -28.17 7.18 13.48
N PRO A 3 -28.37 7.74 14.70
CA PRO A 3 -27.82 9.04 15.09
C PRO A 3 -26.33 9.05 15.44
N PHE A 4 -25.63 7.92 15.33
CA PHE A 4 -24.23 7.77 15.72
C PHE A 4 -23.26 7.63 14.53
N PHE A 5 -23.32 8.57 13.59
CA PHE A 5 -22.17 8.75 12.70
C PHE A 5 -21.18 9.69 13.41
N PRO A 6 -19.94 9.28 13.68
CA PRO A 6 -18.91 10.17 14.21
C PRO A 6 -18.80 11.44 13.35
N ALA A 7 -18.72 12.61 13.99
CA ALA A 7 -18.77 13.91 13.29
C ALA A 7 -17.71 14.02 12.16
N PHE A 8 -16.58 13.30 12.30
CA PHE A 8 -15.50 13.31 11.31
C PHE A 8 -15.86 12.52 10.03
N LEU A 9 -16.68 11.45 10.09
CA LEU A 9 -17.16 10.75 8.89
C LEU A 9 -18.13 11.63 8.06
N ARG A 10 -18.75 12.65 8.68
CA ARG A 10 -19.58 13.64 7.97
C ARG A 10 -18.74 14.57 7.10
N ARG A 11 -17.51 14.88 7.53
CA ARG A 11 -16.57 15.74 6.79
C ARG A 11 -16.19 15.13 5.43
N TRP A 12 -16.12 13.80 5.35
CA TRP A 12 -15.71 13.05 4.14
C TRP A 12 -16.85 12.74 3.16
N ARG A 13 -18.10 12.95 3.54
CA ARG A 13 -19.26 12.68 2.68
C ARG A 13 -19.39 13.59 1.46
N GLY A 14 -18.73 14.74 1.45
CA GLY A 14 -18.78 15.71 0.35
C GLY A 14 -17.70 15.53 -0.71
N GLU A 15 -16.59 14.85 -0.39
CA GLU A 15 -15.50 14.60 -1.34
C GLU A 15 -15.65 13.19 -1.91
N THR A 16 -16.15 13.09 -3.15
CA THR A 16 -16.38 11.79 -3.81
C THR A 16 -15.19 11.34 -4.65
N GLU A 17 -14.35 12.27 -5.09
CA GLU A 17 -13.21 12.00 -5.94
C GLU A 17 -11.95 11.70 -5.12
N LEU A 18 -11.28 10.60 -5.44
CA LEU A 18 -9.99 10.27 -4.85
C LEU A 18 -8.92 11.20 -5.42
N SER A 19 -8.02 11.66 -4.58
CA SER A 19 -6.86 12.45 -4.97
C SER A 19 -5.75 12.31 -3.94
N SER A 20 -4.50 12.55 -4.34
CA SER A 20 -3.35 12.54 -3.44
C SER A 20 -3.55 13.44 -2.21
N ALA A 21 -4.11 14.63 -2.40
CA ALA A 21 -4.41 15.55 -1.29
C ALA A 21 -5.45 15.00 -0.31
N ARG A 22 -6.44 14.26 -0.80
CA ARG A 22 -7.43 13.59 0.05
C ARG A 22 -6.81 12.44 0.82
N VAL A 23 -5.96 11.63 0.19
CA VAL A 23 -5.23 10.54 0.86
C VAL A 23 -4.33 11.09 1.96
N ALA A 24 -3.59 12.18 1.69
CA ALA A 24 -2.76 12.85 2.70
C ALA A 24 -3.57 13.24 3.94
N ARG A 25 -4.66 14.00 3.76
CA ARG A 25 -5.54 14.41 4.86
C ARG A 25 -6.15 13.22 5.60
N TYR A 26 -6.54 12.17 4.86
CA TYR A 26 -7.08 10.95 5.46
C TYR A 26 -6.09 10.33 6.44
N TYR A 27 -4.85 10.13 6.05
CA TYR A 27 -3.82 9.54 6.90
C TYR A 27 -3.36 10.46 8.03
N ASP A 28 -3.37 11.79 7.83
CA ASP A 28 -3.12 12.75 8.90
C ASP A 28 -4.22 12.69 9.99
N ASP A 29 -5.50 12.64 9.58
CA ASP A 29 -6.65 12.61 10.49
C ASP A 29 -6.81 11.24 11.21
N TRP A 30 -6.33 10.14 10.60
CA TRP A 30 -6.52 8.78 11.09
C TRP A 30 -5.27 8.15 11.71
N HIS A 31 -4.18 8.85 11.76
CA HIS A 31 -2.88 8.36 12.21
C HIS A 31 -2.96 7.55 13.50
N GLU A 32 -3.51 8.14 14.57
CA GLU A 32 -3.62 7.51 15.89
C GLU A 32 -4.42 6.20 15.87
N ARG A 33 -5.46 6.12 15.03
CA ARG A 33 -6.27 4.92 14.90
C ARG A 33 -5.52 3.81 14.17
N TYR A 34 -4.76 4.17 13.16
CA TYR A 34 -3.87 3.22 12.48
C TYR A 34 -2.79 2.72 13.43
N MET A 35 -2.17 3.60 14.22
CA MET A 35 -1.20 3.22 15.23
C MET A 35 -1.79 2.25 16.25
N ALA A 36 -2.97 2.53 16.77
CA ALA A 36 -3.65 1.67 17.74
C ALA A 36 -4.02 0.28 17.19
N ALA A 37 -4.37 0.20 15.89
CA ALA A 37 -4.80 -1.05 15.27
C ALA A 37 -3.66 -1.88 14.69
N PHE A 38 -2.69 -1.23 14.06
CA PHE A 38 -1.66 -1.88 13.24
C PHE A 38 -0.25 -1.79 13.84
N GLY A 39 -0.05 -0.95 14.86
CA GLY A 39 1.30 -0.68 15.38
C GLY A 39 2.19 -0.03 14.34
N ASP A 40 3.41 -0.53 14.18
CA ASP A 40 4.42 0.03 13.27
C ASP A 40 4.35 -0.45 11.83
N THR A 41 3.33 -1.23 11.47
CA THR A 41 3.19 -1.78 10.12
C THR A 41 1.74 -1.71 9.68
N PHE A 42 1.43 -0.74 8.85
CA PHE A 42 0.06 -0.49 8.35
C PHE A 42 -0.29 -1.42 7.20
N GLN A 43 -0.22 -2.73 7.45
CA GLN A 43 -0.65 -3.76 6.52
C GLN A 43 -1.76 -4.60 7.15
N SER A 44 -2.88 -4.74 6.45
CA SER A 44 -4.05 -5.51 6.91
C SER A 44 -3.80 -7.00 6.80
N GLN A 45 -3.18 -7.43 5.69
CA GLN A 45 -2.85 -8.82 5.49
C GLN A 45 -1.39 -9.10 5.86
N ARG A 46 -1.20 -9.71 7.02
CA ARG A 46 0.12 -10.05 7.53
C ARG A 46 0.09 -11.30 8.39
N THR A 47 1.26 -11.89 8.61
CA THR A 47 1.48 -12.98 9.58
C THR A 47 1.46 -12.44 11.01
N GLY A 48 1.30 -13.32 12.00
CA GLY A 48 1.47 -12.95 13.42
C GLY A 48 2.88 -12.47 13.73
N GLU A 49 3.88 -13.01 13.03
CA GLU A 49 5.29 -12.64 13.15
C GLU A 49 5.71 -11.76 11.97
N LEU A 50 5.87 -10.45 12.22
CA LEU A 50 6.25 -9.50 11.18
C LEU A 50 7.61 -9.81 10.52
N GLY A 51 8.52 -10.46 11.24
CA GLY A 51 9.81 -10.91 10.70
C GLY A 51 9.65 -11.90 9.54
N GLU A 52 8.65 -12.80 9.60
CA GLU A 52 8.34 -13.73 8.51
C GLU A 52 7.81 -12.99 7.28
N LEU A 53 6.88 -12.05 7.49
CA LEU A 53 6.35 -11.21 6.43
C LEU A 53 7.46 -10.44 5.71
N PHE A 54 8.31 -9.76 6.46
CA PHE A 54 9.37 -8.93 5.87
C PHE A 54 10.47 -9.76 5.22
N THR A 55 10.77 -10.95 5.77
CA THR A 55 11.65 -11.92 5.13
C THR A 55 11.09 -12.34 3.78
N HIS A 56 9.80 -12.71 3.74
CA HIS A 56 9.12 -13.07 2.51
C HIS A 56 9.17 -11.93 1.48
N ILE A 57 8.79 -10.70 1.88
CA ILE A 57 8.84 -9.53 1.00
C ILE A 57 10.25 -9.33 0.44
N ALA A 58 11.27 -9.39 1.29
CA ALA A 58 12.65 -9.20 0.87
C ALA A 58 13.12 -10.27 -0.14
N ASP A 59 12.73 -11.53 0.09
CA ASP A 59 13.08 -12.64 -0.80
C ASP A 59 12.35 -12.52 -2.14
N GLN A 60 11.06 -12.17 -2.14
CA GLN A 60 10.28 -11.99 -3.38
C GLN A 60 10.75 -10.77 -4.18
N ALA A 61 11.13 -9.68 -3.51
CA ALA A 61 11.71 -8.49 -4.14
C ALA A 61 13.21 -8.64 -4.46
N GLU A 62 13.80 -9.83 -4.21
CA GLU A 62 15.21 -10.16 -4.47
C GLU A 62 16.21 -9.19 -3.81
N LEU A 63 15.89 -8.72 -2.60
CA LEU A 63 16.71 -7.72 -1.92
C LEU A 63 18.01 -8.32 -1.38
N ILE A 64 19.14 -7.78 -1.84
CA ILE A 64 20.49 -8.14 -1.37
C ILE A 64 21.21 -6.91 -0.80
N PRO A 65 22.22 -7.09 0.06
CA PRO A 65 22.94 -6.00 0.69
C PRO A 65 23.48 -4.98 -0.31
N GLY A 66 23.36 -3.69 0.03
CA GLY A 66 23.83 -2.58 -0.78
C GLY A 66 22.82 -2.09 -1.85
N MET A 67 21.75 -2.82 -2.15
CA MET A 67 20.72 -2.36 -3.06
C MET A 67 20.07 -1.06 -2.59
N ARG A 68 19.66 -0.24 -3.55
CA ARG A 68 18.86 0.98 -3.35
C ARG A 68 17.40 0.64 -3.59
N VAL A 69 16.58 0.73 -2.55
CA VAL A 69 15.17 0.37 -2.52
C VAL A 69 14.32 1.63 -2.38
N LEU A 70 13.25 1.75 -3.14
CA LEU A 70 12.22 2.77 -2.93
C LEU A 70 11.00 2.14 -2.27
N ASP A 71 10.72 2.48 -1.01
CA ASP A 71 9.49 2.11 -0.31
C ASP A 71 8.41 3.16 -0.62
N ALA A 72 7.51 2.84 -1.55
CA ALA A 72 6.52 3.76 -2.08
C ALA A 72 5.20 3.69 -1.29
N GLY A 73 4.98 4.67 -0.41
CA GLY A 73 3.88 4.68 0.56
C GLY A 73 4.26 4.00 1.86
N CYS A 74 5.39 4.37 2.42
CA CYS A 74 6.08 3.68 3.52
C CYS A 74 5.37 3.73 4.89
N GLY A 75 4.22 4.41 5.02
CA GLY A 75 3.62 4.65 6.32
C GLY A 75 4.60 5.33 7.29
N ILE A 76 4.81 4.74 8.43
CA ILE A 76 5.77 5.17 9.46
C ILE A 76 7.11 4.40 9.39
N ALA A 77 7.46 3.91 8.22
CA ALA A 77 8.72 3.24 7.88
C ALA A 77 8.99 1.89 8.58
N GLY A 78 7.98 1.19 9.10
CA GLY A 78 8.19 -0.13 9.74
C GLY A 78 8.92 -1.13 8.85
N PRO A 79 8.41 -1.47 7.65
CA PRO A 79 9.11 -2.34 6.69
C PRO A 79 10.49 -1.80 6.30
N ALA A 80 10.61 -0.51 6.00
CA ALA A 80 11.88 0.12 5.60
C ALA A 80 12.99 -0.08 6.65
N LEU A 81 12.67 0.13 7.92
CA LEU A 81 13.61 -0.07 9.04
C LEU A 81 14.04 -1.52 9.17
N TRP A 82 13.10 -2.46 9.04
CA TRP A 82 13.41 -3.87 9.11
C TRP A 82 14.30 -4.31 7.95
N LEU A 83 13.96 -3.92 6.71
CA LEU A 83 14.72 -4.24 5.51
C LEU A 83 16.14 -3.69 5.58
N ALA A 84 16.33 -2.44 5.99
CA ALA A 84 17.65 -1.85 6.15
C ALA A 84 18.51 -2.60 7.19
N ARG A 85 17.91 -2.98 8.33
CA ARG A 85 18.61 -3.68 9.42
C ARG A 85 18.97 -5.12 9.07
N HIS A 86 18.03 -5.86 8.47
CA HIS A 86 18.17 -7.31 8.30
C HIS A 86 18.66 -7.73 6.91
N ARG A 87 18.49 -6.87 5.90
CA ARG A 87 18.94 -7.15 4.52
C ARG A 87 20.10 -6.26 4.07
N GLY A 88 20.46 -5.25 4.87
CA GLY A 88 21.58 -4.37 4.55
C GLY A 88 21.35 -3.48 3.32
N VAL A 89 20.10 -3.21 2.98
CA VAL A 89 19.71 -2.34 1.87
C VAL A 89 19.66 -0.87 2.29
N ASN A 90 19.75 0.04 1.31
CA ASN A 90 19.55 1.47 1.51
C ASN A 90 18.14 1.83 1.04
N VAL A 91 17.29 2.35 1.91
CA VAL A 91 15.89 2.62 1.62
C VAL A 91 15.63 4.11 1.52
N SER A 92 15.15 4.54 0.37
CA SER A 92 14.46 5.81 0.21
C SER A 92 12.97 5.55 0.38
N ALA A 93 12.37 6.14 1.40
CA ALA A 93 10.97 5.97 1.73
C ALA A 93 10.19 7.23 1.37
N VAL A 94 9.01 7.08 0.77
CA VAL A 94 8.14 8.20 0.39
C VAL A 94 6.76 8.02 1.01
N ASN A 95 6.24 9.09 1.62
CA ASN A 95 4.87 9.12 2.11
C ASN A 95 4.26 10.50 1.89
N ILE A 96 2.96 10.52 1.65
CA ILE A 96 2.18 11.73 1.38
C ILE A 96 1.65 12.40 2.66
N SER A 97 1.55 11.66 3.77
CA SER A 97 1.11 12.17 5.07
C SER A 97 2.25 12.84 5.82
N ALA A 98 2.08 14.12 6.15
CA ALA A 98 3.08 14.87 6.91
C ALA A 98 3.24 14.34 8.35
N VAL A 99 2.14 13.90 8.97
CA VAL A 99 2.13 13.29 10.30
C VAL A 99 2.93 12.00 10.31
N GLN A 100 2.69 11.11 9.34
CA GLN A 100 3.41 9.84 9.24
C GLN A 100 4.89 10.02 8.91
N VAL A 101 5.24 11.01 8.09
CA VAL A 101 6.65 11.34 7.79
C VAL A 101 7.37 11.84 9.03
N ALA A 102 6.72 12.65 9.87
CA ALA A 102 7.31 13.11 11.14
C ALA A 102 7.59 11.92 12.07
N GLU A 103 6.60 11.06 12.28
CA GLU A 103 6.73 9.81 13.05
C GLU A 103 7.83 8.90 12.48
N ALA A 104 7.86 8.70 11.16
CA ALA A 104 8.88 7.89 10.50
C ALA A 104 10.32 8.43 10.77
N ARG A 105 10.50 9.74 10.74
CA ARG A 105 11.82 10.37 11.04
C ARG A 105 12.26 10.12 12.47
N GLU A 106 11.35 10.24 13.43
CA GLU A 106 11.64 9.93 14.83
C GLU A 106 12.04 8.48 15.02
N ARG A 107 11.31 7.54 14.39
CA ARG A 107 11.59 6.11 14.44
C ARG A 107 12.93 5.75 13.78
N ILE A 108 13.26 6.36 12.64
CA ILE A 108 14.53 6.18 11.95
C ILE A 108 15.69 6.66 12.85
N GLY A 109 15.55 7.83 13.48
CA GLY A 109 16.52 8.37 14.42
C GLY A 109 16.70 7.47 15.64
N ALA A 110 15.60 7.03 16.27
CA ALA A 110 15.62 6.12 17.43
C ALA A 110 16.25 4.76 17.10
N ALA A 111 16.08 4.29 15.86
CA ALA A 111 16.68 3.03 15.39
C ALA A 111 18.17 3.14 15.03
N GLY A 112 18.73 4.35 14.96
CA GLY A 112 20.12 4.59 14.53
C GLY A 112 20.38 4.21 13.06
N LEU A 113 19.35 4.34 12.20
CA LEU A 113 19.42 3.92 10.79
C LEU A 113 19.35 5.09 9.79
N GLY A 114 19.62 6.33 10.25
CA GLY A 114 19.55 7.51 9.40
C GLY A 114 20.53 7.56 8.24
N ASP A 115 21.58 6.76 8.27
CA ASP A 115 22.53 6.55 7.18
C ASP A 115 22.03 5.60 6.10
N ARG A 116 21.01 4.78 6.39
CA ARG A 116 20.46 3.76 5.50
C ARG A 116 19.01 3.97 5.10
N VAL A 117 18.22 4.67 5.92
CA VAL A 117 16.79 4.93 5.67
C VAL A 117 16.55 6.43 5.68
N VAL A 118 16.08 6.96 4.55
CA VAL A 118 15.72 8.37 4.40
C VAL A 118 14.26 8.46 4.00
N VAL A 119 13.45 9.21 4.75
CA VAL A 119 12.04 9.43 4.44
C VAL A 119 11.79 10.84 3.91
N SER A 120 11.07 10.92 2.79
CA SER A 120 10.65 12.16 2.13
C SER A 120 9.13 12.33 2.18
N LEU A 121 8.68 13.54 2.49
CA LEU A 121 7.30 13.93 2.22
C LEU A 121 7.14 14.13 0.72
N GLY A 122 6.25 13.37 0.08
CA GLY A 122 6.07 13.45 -1.35
C GLY A 122 5.00 12.50 -1.89
N ASP A 123 4.67 12.70 -3.15
CA ASP A 123 3.71 11.89 -3.89
C ASP A 123 4.43 10.91 -4.80
N TYR A 124 4.17 9.61 -4.66
CA TYR A 124 4.78 8.59 -5.50
C TYR A 124 4.36 8.66 -6.98
N HIS A 125 3.34 9.46 -7.32
CA HIS A 125 3.01 9.76 -8.73
C HIS A 125 4.01 10.73 -9.37
N ARG A 126 4.85 11.40 -8.58
CA ARG A 126 5.79 12.45 -9.00
C ARG A 126 7.20 12.22 -8.46
N LEU A 127 7.67 10.96 -8.54
CA LEU A 127 8.98 10.56 -8.01
C LEU A 127 10.16 11.25 -8.68
N GLU A 128 9.97 11.76 -9.91
CA GLU A 128 10.97 12.54 -10.63
C GLU A 128 11.30 13.89 -9.96
N GLU A 129 10.43 14.38 -9.08
CA GLU A 129 10.70 15.59 -8.28
C GLU A 129 11.63 15.30 -7.10
N LEU A 130 11.73 14.03 -6.69
CA LEU A 130 12.47 13.60 -5.52
C LEU A 130 13.77 12.87 -5.88
N TYR A 131 13.78 12.13 -6.99
CA TYR A 131 14.85 11.23 -7.33
C TYR A 131 15.25 11.30 -8.80
N PRO A 132 16.56 11.16 -9.10
CA PRO A 132 17.04 11.08 -10.49
C PRO A 132 16.56 9.77 -11.16
N PRO A 133 16.52 9.73 -12.49
CA PRO A 133 16.27 8.49 -13.23
C PRO A 133 17.23 7.37 -12.86
N ALA A 134 16.78 6.13 -12.98
CA ALA A 134 17.56 4.91 -12.70
C ALA A 134 18.14 4.87 -11.27
N ALA A 135 17.43 5.45 -10.30
CA ALA A 135 17.91 5.53 -8.91
C ALA A 135 17.82 4.22 -8.14
N PHE A 136 16.88 3.30 -8.48
CA PHE A 136 16.53 2.18 -7.63
C PHE A 136 16.71 0.82 -8.30
N ASP A 137 17.08 -0.17 -7.48
CA ASP A 137 17.23 -1.57 -7.84
C ASP A 137 15.90 -2.34 -7.60
N ALA A 138 15.11 -1.91 -6.60
CA ALA A 138 13.80 -2.46 -6.31
C ALA A 138 12.81 -1.38 -5.84
N VAL A 139 11.53 -1.58 -6.16
CA VAL A 139 10.41 -0.70 -5.76
C VAL A 139 9.27 -1.56 -5.19
N PRO A 140 9.18 -1.76 -3.89
CA PRO A 140 8.00 -2.33 -3.25
C PRO A 140 6.88 -1.31 -3.09
N PHE A 141 5.62 -1.76 -3.35
CA PHE A 141 4.38 -1.16 -2.89
C PHE A 141 3.71 -2.14 -1.93
N LEU A 142 3.59 -1.78 -0.68
CA LEU A 142 3.12 -2.65 0.39
C LEU A 142 1.78 -2.15 0.95
N GLU A 143 0.68 -2.57 0.33
CA GLU A 143 -0.69 -2.10 0.61
C GLU A 143 -0.82 -0.57 0.48
N SER A 144 -0.14 0.00 -0.51
CA SER A 144 -0.09 1.45 -0.73
C SER A 144 -0.58 1.88 -2.10
N LEU A 145 -0.51 1.00 -3.10
CA LEU A 145 -0.89 1.35 -4.46
C LEU A 145 -2.42 1.45 -4.65
N ALA A 146 -3.19 0.75 -3.81
CA ALA A 146 -4.64 0.88 -3.78
C ALA A 146 -5.13 2.29 -3.38
N HIS A 147 -4.26 3.15 -2.84
CA HIS A 147 -4.55 4.57 -2.58
C HIS A 147 -4.29 5.48 -3.79
N SER A 148 -3.78 4.94 -4.89
CA SER A 148 -3.54 5.70 -6.10
C SER A 148 -4.84 5.99 -6.86
N ASP A 149 -5.12 7.26 -7.15
CA ASP A 149 -6.17 7.66 -8.09
C ASP A 149 -5.83 7.26 -9.52
N HIS A 150 -4.52 7.25 -9.85
CA HIS A 150 -3.97 6.89 -11.16
C HIS A 150 -2.85 5.83 -11.03
N PRO A 151 -3.17 4.53 -10.79
CA PRO A 151 -2.15 3.49 -10.64
C PRO A 151 -1.16 3.41 -11.80
N GLN A 152 -1.62 3.67 -13.02
CA GLN A 152 -0.72 3.72 -14.18
C GLN A 152 0.31 4.86 -14.06
N ALA A 153 -0.08 6.01 -13.53
CA ALA A 153 0.85 7.13 -13.30
C ALA A 153 1.86 6.79 -12.20
N ALA A 154 1.40 6.19 -11.08
CA ALA A 154 2.28 5.73 -10.01
C ALA A 154 3.31 4.69 -10.52
N LEU A 155 2.84 3.70 -11.27
CA LEU A 155 3.71 2.70 -11.90
C LEU A 155 4.62 3.31 -12.97
N ALA A 156 4.15 4.31 -13.72
CA ALA A 156 4.96 5.01 -14.72
C ALA A 156 5.97 5.99 -14.10
N ALA A 157 5.69 6.56 -12.94
CA ALA A 157 6.67 7.35 -12.19
C ALA A 157 7.81 6.47 -11.66
N ALA A 158 7.50 5.24 -11.24
CA ALA A 158 8.51 4.26 -10.85
C ALA A 158 9.52 3.93 -11.96
N PRO A 159 9.14 3.73 -13.25
CA PRO A 159 10.10 3.47 -14.34
C PRO A 159 11.06 4.62 -14.67
N ARG A 160 10.70 5.85 -14.32
CA ARG A 160 11.61 6.99 -14.50
C ARG A 160 12.72 6.99 -13.45
N ALA A 161 12.43 6.42 -12.27
CA ALA A 161 13.35 6.28 -11.15
C ALA A 161 14.11 4.94 -11.11
N PRO A 162 13.58 3.75 -11.53
CA PRO A 162 14.29 2.49 -11.43
C PRO A 162 15.26 2.23 -12.59
N LYS A 163 16.28 1.45 -12.28
CA LYS A 163 17.27 0.97 -13.26
C LYS A 163 16.66 -0.08 -14.22
N PRO A 164 17.25 -0.30 -15.41
CA PRO A 164 17.01 -1.53 -16.16
C PRO A 164 17.23 -2.77 -15.27
N GLY A 165 16.32 -3.74 -15.33
CA GLY A 165 16.35 -4.91 -14.45
C GLY A 165 15.75 -4.69 -13.06
N CYS A 166 15.32 -3.47 -12.71
CA CYS A 166 14.70 -3.17 -11.43
C CYS A 166 13.48 -4.06 -11.17
N VAL A 167 13.40 -4.57 -9.94
CA VAL A 167 12.28 -5.36 -9.46
C VAL A 167 11.18 -4.44 -8.95
N LEU A 168 9.98 -4.59 -9.49
CA LEU A 168 8.75 -4.09 -8.90
C LEU A 168 8.09 -5.23 -8.12
N TYR A 169 7.87 -5.01 -6.84
CA TYR A 169 7.10 -5.92 -6.00
C TYR A 169 5.87 -5.20 -5.46
N VAL A 170 4.69 -5.78 -5.64
CA VAL A 170 3.45 -5.23 -5.12
C VAL A 170 2.76 -6.29 -4.29
N LYS A 171 2.39 -5.96 -3.06
CA LYS A 171 1.49 -6.73 -2.22
C LYS A 171 0.33 -5.82 -1.86
N ASP A 172 -0.86 -6.11 -2.40
CA ASP A 172 -2.00 -5.21 -2.27
C ASP A 172 -3.34 -5.95 -2.39
N LEU A 173 -4.42 -5.21 -2.24
CA LEU A 173 -5.79 -5.71 -2.32
C LEU A 173 -6.40 -5.38 -3.68
N PHE A 174 -7.13 -6.36 -4.23
CA PHE A 174 -7.80 -6.27 -5.51
C PHE A 174 -9.28 -6.63 -5.35
N GLN A 175 -10.12 -6.11 -6.24
CA GLN A 175 -11.50 -6.57 -6.28
C GLN A 175 -11.53 -8.07 -6.61
N ARG A 176 -12.31 -8.82 -5.83
CA ARG A 176 -12.48 -10.26 -6.05
C ARG A 176 -12.89 -10.54 -7.50
N ALA A 177 -12.08 -11.38 -8.14
CA ALA A 177 -12.32 -11.89 -9.49
C ALA A 177 -13.27 -13.12 -9.48
N HIS A 178 -13.64 -13.59 -10.66
CA HIS A 178 -14.33 -14.87 -10.87
C HIS A 178 -15.65 -15.07 -10.09
N ILE A 179 -16.50 -14.05 -10.05
CA ILE A 179 -17.81 -14.13 -9.43
C ILE A 179 -18.85 -14.52 -10.51
N ALA A 180 -19.32 -15.74 -10.48
CA ALA A 180 -20.29 -16.25 -11.45
C ALA A 180 -21.69 -15.65 -11.25
N ASP A 181 -22.17 -15.58 -10.01
CA ASP A 181 -23.49 -15.07 -9.68
C ASP A 181 -23.61 -13.55 -9.88
N ARG A 182 -24.64 -13.11 -10.60
CA ARG A 182 -24.85 -11.69 -10.93
C ARG A 182 -25.19 -10.84 -9.70
N THR A 183 -25.97 -11.40 -8.78
CA THR A 183 -26.38 -10.72 -7.55
C THR A 183 -25.20 -10.54 -6.60
N GLU A 184 -24.42 -11.60 -6.42
CA GLU A 184 -23.18 -11.54 -5.63
C GLU A 184 -22.20 -10.53 -6.22
N ARG A 185 -22.02 -10.51 -7.54
CA ARG A 185 -21.18 -9.52 -8.24
C ARG A 185 -21.62 -8.08 -8.00
N ALA A 186 -22.96 -7.83 -8.00
CA ALA A 186 -23.49 -6.51 -7.69
C ALA A 186 -23.22 -6.11 -6.22
N ARG A 187 -23.32 -7.06 -5.29
CA ARG A 187 -22.99 -6.84 -3.87
C ARG A 187 -21.50 -6.55 -3.67
N VAL A 188 -20.63 -7.34 -4.29
CA VAL A 188 -19.18 -7.12 -4.22
C VAL A 188 -18.84 -5.69 -4.71
N ARG A 189 -19.36 -5.27 -5.86
CA ARG A 189 -19.13 -3.90 -6.35
C ARG A 189 -19.62 -2.84 -5.37
N LYS A 190 -20.76 -3.05 -4.69
CA LYS A 190 -21.26 -2.11 -3.67
C LYS A 190 -20.30 -2.04 -2.48
N VAL A 191 -19.83 -3.17 -1.97
CA VAL A 191 -18.91 -3.22 -0.84
C VAL A 191 -17.57 -2.58 -1.21
N VAL A 192 -17.02 -2.88 -2.39
CA VAL A 192 -15.80 -2.22 -2.90
C VAL A 192 -15.97 -0.71 -2.99
N ALA A 193 -17.11 -0.22 -3.49
CA ALA A 193 -17.39 1.22 -3.53
C ALA A 193 -17.44 1.85 -2.13
N ASN A 194 -18.00 1.15 -1.14
CA ASN A 194 -18.02 1.59 0.25
C ASN A 194 -16.60 1.63 0.84
N VAL A 195 -15.80 0.58 0.63
CA VAL A 195 -14.40 0.50 1.08
C VAL A 195 -13.59 1.64 0.46
N ASN A 196 -13.70 1.87 -0.84
CA ASN A 196 -13.03 2.96 -1.53
C ASN A 196 -13.38 4.33 -0.93
N ARG A 197 -14.67 4.53 -0.63
CA ARG A 197 -15.15 5.77 -0.02
C ARG A 197 -14.64 5.97 1.42
N TYR A 198 -14.70 4.92 2.25
CA TYR A 198 -14.36 5.02 3.67
C TYR A 198 -12.85 5.10 3.92
N PHE A 199 -12.05 4.42 3.12
CA PHE A 199 -10.61 4.28 3.35
C PHE A 199 -9.74 5.01 2.33
N CYS A 200 -10.33 5.89 1.52
CA CYS A 200 -9.59 6.59 0.45
C CYS A 200 -8.82 5.63 -0.45
N LEU A 201 -9.49 4.55 -0.87
CA LEU A 201 -8.95 3.54 -1.74
C LEU A 201 -9.48 3.67 -3.17
N ASN A 202 -8.81 3.01 -4.07
CA ASN A 202 -9.19 2.81 -5.47
C ASN A 202 -8.92 1.34 -5.83
N VAL A 203 -9.60 0.45 -5.10
CA VAL A 203 -9.46 -1.00 -5.31
C VAL A 203 -9.81 -1.34 -6.75
N LYS A 204 -8.83 -1.87 -7.47
CA LYS A 204 -8.92 -2.19 -8.89
C LYS A 204 -9.28 -3.63 -9.14
N ASP A 205 -9.87 -3.86 -10.28
CA ASP A 205 -9.88 -5.15 -10.95
C ASP A 205 -8.46 -5.55 -11.36
N GLN A 206 -8.15 -6.85 -11.28
CA GLN A 206 -6.83 -7.38 -11.66
C GLN A 206 -6.47 -7.08 -13.12
N HIS A 207 -7.47 -7.09 -14.01
CA HIS A 207 -7.30 -6.85 -15.45
C HIS A 207 -6.82 -5.42 -15.72
N ASP A 208 -7.50 -4.44 -15.11
CA ASP A 208 -7.15 -3.03 -15.22
C ASP A 208 -5.76 -2.77 -14.66
N PHE A 209 -5.43 -3.41 -13.53
CA PHE A 209 -4.11 -3.28 -12.93
C PHE A 209 -3.00 -3.85 -13.82
N LEU A 210 -3.18 -5.05 -14.38
CA LEU A 210 -2.21 -5.65 -15.30
C LEU A 210 -2.07 -4.87 -16.60
N ALA A 211 -3.12 -4.21 -17.06
CA ALA A 211 -3.03 -3.28 -18.18
C ALA A 211 -2.19 -2.04 -17.84
N ALA A 212 -2.40 -1.47 -16.65
CA ALA A 212 -1.59 -0.35 -16.15
C ALA A 212 -0.11 -0.72 -15.98
N LEU A 213 0.17 -1.92 -15.46
CA LEU A 213 1.53 -2.46 -15.30
C LEU A 213 2.27 -2.54 -16.65
N ARG A 214 1.60 -3.15 -17.65
CA ARG A 214 2.15 -3.23 -19.02
C ARG A 214 2.33 -1.87 -19.65
N GLY A 215 1.34 -0.98 -19.49
CA GLY A 215 1.41 0.40 -19.97
C GLY A 215 2.55 1.22 -19.36
N ALA A 216 2.96 0.88 -18.13
CA ALA A 216 4.12 1.44 -17.47
C ALA A 216 5.46 0.80 -17.91
N GLY A 217 5.42 -0.21 -18.78
CA GLY A 217 6.59 -0.86 -19.37
C GLY A 217 7.25 -1.89 -18.45
N PHE A 218 6.53 -2.49 -17.50
CA PHE A 218 6.98 -3.62 -16.73
C PHE A 218 6.57 -4.94 -17.37
N ALA A 219 7.45 -5.94 -17.30
CA ALA A 219 7.15 -7.33 -17.64
C ALA A 219 6.75 -8.08 -16.35
N LEU A 220 5.53 -8.61 -16.33
CA LEU A 220 5.04 -9.43 -15.22
C LEU A 220 5.81 -10.75 -15.20
N GLU A 221 6.37 -11.13 -14.05
CA GLU A 221 6.98 -12.44 -13.84
C GLU A 221 5.95 -13.41 -13.23
N TRP A 222 5.23 -13.00 -12.21
CA TRP A 222 4.15 -13.76 -11.61
C TRP A 222 3.16 -12.87 -10.83
N LEU A 223 1.94 -13.40 -10.64
CA LEU A 223 0.85 -12.87 -9.80
C LEU A 223 0.23 -14.04 -9.06
N ARG A 224 0.05 -13.94 -7.74
CA ARG A 224 -0.51 -15.01 -6.92
C ARG A 224 -1.04 -14.49 -5.58
N GLU A 225 -1.75 -15.34 -4.84
CA GLU A 225 -2.00 -15.11 -3.42
C GLU A 225 -0.69 -15.26 -2.64
N PRO A 226 -0.43 -14.41 -1.61
CA PRO A 226 0.74 -14.56 -0.76
C PRO A 226 0.72 -15.94 -0.07
N PRO A 227 1.78 -16.76 -0.15
CA PRO A 227 1.83 -18.08 0.46
C PRO A 227 2.09 -18.04 1.97
N LEU A 228 1.65 -16.98 2.63
CA LEU A 228 1.82 -16.76 4.06
C LEU A 228 0.49 -16.97 4.78
N PRO A 229 0.47 -17.72 5.90
CA PRO A 229 -0.74 -17.88 6.68
C PRO A 229 -1.14 -16.54 7.29
N THR A 230 -2.30 -16.03 6.91
CA THR A 230 -2.88 -14.85 7.55
C THR A 230 -3.41 -15.25 8.91
N GLN A 231 -2.80 -14.77 9.99
CA GLN A 231 -3.22 -15.09 11.37
C GLN A 231 -4.23 -14.08 11.93
N HIS A 232 -4.25 -12.84 11.39
CA HIS A 232 -5.11 -11.77 11.89
C HIS A 232 -5.75 -11.02 10.73
N ASP A 233 -7.07 -10.94 10.76
CA ASP A 233 -7.82 -10.01 9.92
C ASP A 233 -7.88 -8.64 10.61
N LEU A 234 -6.78 -7.91 10.53
CA LEU A 234 -6.69 -6.58 11.14
C LEU A 234 -7.60 -5.57 10.45
N GLY A 235 -7.88 -5.74 9.16
CA GLY A 235 -8.79 -4.89 8.43
C GLY A 235 -10.22 -4.98 9.00
N ASN A 236 -10.73 -6.19 9.23
CA ASN A 236 -12.05 -6.36 9.86
C ASN A 236 -12.07 -5.87 11.30
N ALA A 237 -11.01 -6.11 12.07
CA ALA A 237 -10.89 -5.58 13.43
C ALA A 237 -10.89 -4.04 13.45
N PHE A 238 -10.17 -3.40 12.53
CA PHE A 238 -10.17 -1.95 12.37
C PHE A 238 -11.55 -1.39 12.02
N VAL A 239 -12.25 -2.03 11.08
CA VAL A 239 -13.62 -1.68 10.68
C VAL A 239 -14.57 -1.74 11.87
N ALA A 240 -14.51 -2.84 12.64
CA ALA A 240 -15.34 -3.05 13.83
C ALA A 240 -15.04 -2.01 14.93
N ALA A 241 -13.76 -1.78 15.24
CA ALA A 241 -13.33 -0.82 16.26
C ALA A 241 -13.76 0.62 15.95
N ASN A 242 -13.91 0.96 14.68
CA ASN A 242 -14.34 2.29 14.23
C ASN A 242 -15.83 2.38 13.87
N ALA A 243 -16.63 1.34 14.16
CA ALA A 243 -18.06 1.26 13.88
C ALA A 243 -18.42 1.59 12.41
N ILE A 244 -17.59 1.12 11.48
CA ILE A 244 -17.79 1.31 10.04
C ILE A 244 -18.56 0.09 9.50
N ASP A 245 -19.69 0.33 8.85
CA ASP A 245 -20.43 -0.70 8.11
C ASP A 245 -20.11 -0.60 6.61
N ILE A 246 -19.13 -1.39 6.17
CA ILE A 246 -18.77 -1.46 4.75
C ILE A 246 -19.77 -2.29 3.93
N TYR A 247 -20.49 -3.22 4.57
CA TYR A 247 -21.34 -4.17 3.87
C TYR A 247 -22.73 -3.59 3.56
N GLU A 248 -23.27 -2.77 4.47
CA GLU A 248 -24.66 -2.28 4.41
C GLU A 248 -25.65 -3.44 4.11
N GLY A 249 -25.43 -4.58 4.79
CA GLY A 249 -26.15 -5.83 4.61
C GLY A 249 -25.32 -7.06 4.99
N PRO A 250 -25.72 -8.28 4.53
CA PRO A 250 -24.96 -9.49 4.87
C PRO A 250 -23.52 -9.45 4.35
N PRO A 251 -22.53 -9.97 5.08
CA PRO A 251 -21.15 -10.03 4.61
C PRO A 251 -20.98 -10.79 3.30
N VAL A 252 -19.99 -10.41 2.51
CA VAL A 252 -19.58 -11.09 1.29
C VAL A 252 -18.06 -10.94 1.14
N THR A 253 -17.39 -11.98 0.65
CA THR A 253 -15.98 -11.88 0.28
C THR A 253 -15.86 -10.99 -0.96
N PHE A 254 -15.12 -9.91 -0.86
CA PHE A 254 -15.09 -8.86 -1.88
C PHE A 254 -13.69 -8.51 -2.40
N LEU A 255 -12.65 -8.99 -1.71
CA LEU A 255 -11.25 -8.74 -2.06
C LEU A 255 -10.51 -10.06 -2.31
N ASP A 256 -9.58 -9.99 -3.24
CA ASP A 256 -8.46 -10.91 -3.37
C ASP A 256 -7.20 -10.18 -2.87
N TRP A 257 -6.48 -10.80 -1.95
CA TRP A 257 -5.16 -10.33 -1.52
C TRP A 257 -4.12 -10.98 -2.41
N LEU A 258 -3.40 -10.15 -3.16
CA LEU A 258 -2.44 -10.65 -4.12
C LEU A 258 -1.07 -10.01 -3.93
N GLU A 259 -0.06 -10.78 -4.28
CA GLU A 259 1.28 -10.29 -4.51
C GLU A 259 1.69 -10.52 -5.97
N LEU A 260 2.50 -9.65 -6.49
CA LEU A 260 3.09 -9.80 -7.80
C LEU A 260 4.55 -9.34 -7.83
N LYS A 261 5.29 -9.93 -8.74
CA LYS A 261 6.60 -9.47 -9.14
C LYS A 261 6.61 -9.16 -10.63
N ALA A 262 7.19 -8.02 -10.95
CA ALA A 262 7.42 -7.58 -12.31
C ALA A 262 8.82 -6.96 -12.43
N ARG A 263 9.33 -6.88 -13.64
CA ARG A 263 10.67 -6.37 -13.87
C ARG A 263 10.68 -5.32 -14.96
N LYS A 264 11.50 -4.29 -14.79
CA LYS A 264 11.80 -3.37 -15.86
C LYS A 264 12.71 -4.08 -16.88
N PRO A 265 12.30 -4.21 -18.15
CA PRO A 265 13.15 -4.80 -19.17
C PRO A 265 14.51 -4.10 -19.27
N THR A 266 15.54 -4.87 -19.57
CA THR A 266 16.94 -4.39 -19.79
C THR A 266 17.07 -3.68 -21.11
#